data_67c1a0ac5a418d62a704b264e380f848
#
_entry.id   67c1a0ac5a418d62a704b264e380f848
#
_cell.length_a   1.000
_cell.length_b   1.000
_cell.length_c   1.000
_cell.angle_alpha   90.00
_cell.angle_beta   90.00
_cell.angle_gamma   90.00
#
_symmetry.space_group_name_H-M   'P 1'
#
loop_
_entity.id
_entity.type
_entity.pdbx_description
1 polymer ?
#
loop_
_entity_poly.entity_id
_entity_poly.type
_entity_poly.pdbx_seq_one_letter_code
_entity_poly.pdbx_strand_id
1 'polypeptide(L)'
;LHKKALQDIHFPSKEADFFAARNRLVFEEFFLFTLAMHQMKQNRHQKPSDYILHPGDKVFALLENLPYELTEGQKQAVDEIAADVSSGFVMNRLIQGDVGSGKTIVAQIALLIAVEQGHQGAIMVPTEVLAEQHYETFCEMFDPLQVRVGLLTGSMTAAAKRDMQAQIAAGEIDIVVGTQALIQDKVEYKDLAMIVTDEQHRFGVRQRESFYAKGHTPHMLVMSATPIPRTLAIILYGELDISVIKGLPKGRLPIQNCVVDTGYRPQSYRFIEKEVEKGHQAYVICPMVEESENMEAENVTDYAQTLREEMSTKIRIEVLHGKMKPAQKNEIMERFVSGAIDVLVSTTVIEVGINVPNATVMMVENAERFGLAQLHQLRGRVGRGSAQSYCIFMMGKPSKETKQRLQVLEQSNDGFLVAEEDLKLRGPGDLFGIRQSGDLNFKLADIYQDAAILKQANEAAAGFERTDIIEMCKKYRGLREKIQTYTDEIFL
;
A
#
# COMPACT_ATOMS: atom_id res chain seq x y z
N LEU A 1 -28.92 -27.81 -13.50
CA LEU A 1 -27.51 -27.42 -13.77
C LEU A 1 -26.59 -27.66 -12.57
N HIS A 2 -26.86 -27.13 -11.36
CA HIS A 2 -26.01 -27.30 -10.15
C HIS A 2 -25.89 -28.78 -9.74
N LYS A 3 -26.99 -29.53 -9.65
CA LYS A 3 -26.99 -30.97 -9.32
C LYS A 3 -26.12 -31.78 -10.29
N LYS A 4 -26.16 -31.46 -11.58
CA LYS A 4 -25.32 -32.12 -12.58
C LYS A 4 -23.85 -31.80 -12.36
N ALA A 5 -23.46 -30.55 -12.08
CA ALA A 5 -22.10 -30.18 -11.79
C ALA A 5 -21.57 -30.87 -10.53
N LEU A 6 -22.37 -31.02 -9.47
CA LEU A 6 -22.00 -31.82 -8.29
C LEU A 6 -21.79 -33.30 -8.60
N GLN A 7 -22.56 -33.85 -9.54
CA GLN A 7 -22.38 -35.25 -9.97
C GLN A 7 -21.11 -35.39 -10.82
N ASP A 8 -20.92 -34.49 -11.80
CA ASP A 8 -19.82 -34.60 -12.77
C ASP A 8 -18.46 -34.29 -12.15
N ILE A 9 -18.37 -33.51 -11.04
CA ILE A 9 -17.10 -33.27 -10.36
C ILE A 9 -16.60 -34.49 -9.60
N HIS A 10 -17.51 -35.36 -9.10
CA HIS A 10 -17.16 -36.58 -8.40
C HIS A 10 -17.09 -37.81 -9.32
N PHE A 11 -17.94 -37.85 -10.35
CA PHE A 11 -18.11 -38.98 -11.26
C PHE A 11 -18.18 -38.50 -12.71
N PRO A 12 -17.10 -37.92 -13.25
CA PRO A 12 -17.09 -37.42 -14.61
C PRO A 12 -17.11 -38.56 -15.63
N SER A 13 -17.90 -38.42 -16.66
CA SER A 13 -17.91 -39.36 -17.79
C SER A 13 -16.72 -39.14 -18.74
N LYS A 14 -16.21 -37.89 -18.79
CA LYS A 14 -15.08 -37.46 -19.60
C LYS A 14 -14.34 -36.35 -18.84
N GLU A 15 -13.06 -36.18 -19.13
CA GLU A 15 -12.25 -35.10 -18.54
C GLU A 15 -12.86 -33.70 -18.75
N ALA A 16 -13.45 -33.47 -19.92
CA ALA A 16 -14.15 -32.21 -20.21
C ALA A 16 -15.34 -31.96 -19.29
N ASP A 17 -16.05 -33.02 -18.84
CA ASP A 17 -17.18 -32.89 -17.90
C ASP A 17 -16.69 -32.45 -16.52
N PHE A 18 -15.55 -32.96 -16.08
CA PHE A 18 -14.90 -32.55 -14.82
C PHE A 18 -14.57 -31.05 -14.83
N PHE A 19 -13.87 -30.57 -15.88
CA PHE A 19 -13.49 -29.16 -15.99
C PHE A 19 -14.70 -28.24 -16.08
N ALA A 20 -15.73 -28.64 -16.85
CA ALA A 20 -16.96 -27.86 -16.95
C ALA A 20 -17.72 -27.80 -15.61
N ALA A 21 -17.74 -28.91 -14.87
CA ALA A 21 -18.33 -28.96 -13.52
C ALA A 21 -17.56 -28.09 -12.53
N ARG A 22 -16.21 -28.19 -12.52
CA ARG A 22 -15.35 -27.37 -11.68
C ARG A 22 -15.54 -25.87 -11.95
N ASN A 23 -15.43 -25.48 -13.20
CA ASN A 23 -15.62 -24.07 -13.59
C ASN A 23 -16.98 -23.53 -13.16
N ARG A 24 -18.04 -24.34 -13.31
CA ARG A 24 -19.39 -23.94 -12.88
C ARG A 24 -19.51 -23.76 -11.36
N LEU A 25 -18.89 -24.62 -10.57
CA LEU A 25 -18.93 -24.54 -9.11
C LEU A 25 -18.04 -23.41 -8.58
N VAL A 26 -16.86 -23.22 -9.15
CA VAL A 26 -15.96 -22.10 -8.87
C VAL A 26 -16.65 -20.77 -9.18
N PHE A 27 -17.30 -20.66 -10.34
CA PHE A 27 -18.08 -19.47 -10.69
C PHE A 27 -19.18 -19.20 -9.65
N GLU A 28 -19.88 -20.23 -9.16
CA GLU A 28 -20.92 -20.07 -8.14
C GLU A 28 -20.36 -19.55 -6.82
N GLU A 29 -19.22 -20.06 -6.36
CA GLU A 29 -18.56 -19.58 -5.16
C GLU A 29 -18.17 -18.10 -5.28
N PHE A 30 -17.48 -17.72 -6.35
CA PHE A 30 -17.12 -16.34 -6.59
C PHE A 30 -18.32 -15.41 -6.79
N PHE A 31 -19.34 -15.86 -7.48
CA PHE A 31 -20.54 -15.07 -7.69
C PHE A 31 -21.26 -14.77 -6.37
N LEU A 32 -21.45 -15.78 -5.52
CA LEU A 32 -22.07 -15.61 -4.20
C LEU A 32 -21.24 -14.71 -3.29
N PHE A 33 -19.91 -14.88 -3.28
CA PHE A 33 -18.98 -14.02 -2.57
C PHE A 33 -19.09 -12.57 -3.05
N THR A 34 -19.05 -12.35 -4.37
CA THR A 34 -19.16 -11.00 -4.95
C THR A 34 -20.51 -10.35 -4.64
N LEU A 35 -21.60 -11.10 -4.67
CA LEU A 35 -22.91 -10.58 -4.24
C LEU A 35 -22.92 -10.18 -2.77
N ALA A 36 -22.28 -10.97 -1.88
CA ALA A 36 -22.12 -10.63 -0.47
C ALA A 36 -21.36 -9.30 -0.31
N MET A 37 -20.23 -9.16 -1.02
CA MET A 37 -19.44 -7.93 -1.03
C MET A 37 -20.21 -6.72 -1.55
N HIS A 38 -20.96 -6.88 -2.65
CA HIS A 38 -21.85 -5.82 -3.19
C HIS A 38 -22.90 -5.40 -2.17
N GLN A 39 -23.52 -6.35 -1.48
CA GLN A 39 -24.52 -6.06 -0.45
C GLN A 39 -23.90 -5.30 0.73
N MET A 40 -22.72 -5.70 1.18
CA MET A 40 -21.99 -5.00 2.25
C MET A 40 -21.63 -3.58 1.83
N LYS A 41 -21.08 -3.42 0.63
CA LYS A 41 -20.73 -2.11 0.06
C LYS A 41 -21.96 -1.20 -0.01
N GLN A 42 -23.08 -1.68 -0.56
CA GLN A 42 -24.32 -0.90 -0.65
C GLN A 42 -24.91 -0.55 0.72
N ASN A 43 -24.78 -1.43 1.73
CA ASN A 43 -25.20 -1.11 3.10
C ASN A 43 -24.35 0.03 3.70
N ARG A 44 -23.06 0.10 3.39
CA ARG A 44 -22.16 1.17 3.86
C ARG A 44 -22.37 2.49 3.11
N HIS A 45 -22.57 2.45 1.78
CA HIS A 45 -22.90 3.64 0.98
C HIS A 45 -24.21 4.31 1.40
N GLN A 46 -25.04 3.66 2.20
CA GLN A 46 -26.26 4.23 2.75
C GLN A 46 -26.12 4.71 4.19
N LYS A 47 -24.90 4.65 4.79
CA LYS A 47 -24.68 5.25 6.10
C LYS A 47 -24.59 6.76 5.91
N PRO A 48 -25.56 7.54 6.40
CA PRO A 48 -25.50 8.99 6.29
C PRO A 48 -24.25 9.52 6.96
N SER A 49 -23.64 10.53 6.37
CA SER A 49 -22.56 11.29 6.98
C SER A 49 -23.12 12.57 7.59
N ASP A 50 -22.62 12.95 8.75
CA ASP A 50 -22.89 14.27 9.33
C ASP A 50 -22.11 15.37 8.59
N TYR A 51 -21.17 14.96 7.73
CA TYR A 51 -20.29 15.86 6.98
C TYR A 51 -20.63 15.81 5.49
N ILE A 52 -21.14 16.94 4.96
CA ILE A 52 -21.31 17.13 3.51
C ILE A 52 -20.31 18.19 3.10
N LEU A 53 -19.26 17.76 2.40
CA LEU A 53 -18.08 18.58 2.15
C LEU A 53 -17.97 18.94 0.66
N HIS A 54 -17.53 20.16 0.37
CA HIS A 54 -17.33 20.64 -0.99
C HIS A 54 -15.97 21.31 -1.12
N PRO A 55 -15.23 21.10 -2.23
CA PRO A 55 -14.03 21.87 -2.52
C PRO A 55 -14.37 23.38 -2.62
N GLY A 56 -13.55 24.23 -2.03
CA GLY A 56 -13.74 25.65 -2.05
C GLY A 56 -12.45 26.42 -2.36
N ASP A 57 -12.36 27.68 -1.93
CA ASP A 57 -11.30 28.62 -2.35
C ASP A 57 -9.88 28.17 -1.98
N LYS A 58 -9.70 27.55 -0.80
CA LYS A 58 -8.37 27.07 -0.40
C LYS A 58 -7.90 25.89 -1.26
N VAL A 59 -8.80 24.99 -1.65
CA VAL A 59 -8.48 23.87 -2.55
C VAL A 59 -8.11 24.42 -3.92
N PHE A 60 -8.86 25.38 -4.47
CA PHE A 60 -8.54 25.98 -5.76
C PHE A 60 -7.22 26.75 -5.69
N ALA A 61 -6.99 27.54 -4.65
CA ALA A 61 -5.72 28.24 -4.44
C ALA A 61 -4.51 27.26 -4.33
N LEU A 62 -4.70 26.12 -3.64
CA LEU A 62 -3.68 25.07 -3.61
C LEU A 62 -3.35 24.59 -5.03
N LEU A 63 -4.38 24.21 -5.81
CA LEU A 63 -4.21 23.66 -7.15
C LEU A 63 -3.53 24.64 -8.11
N GLU A 64 -3.84 25.92 -8.01
CA GLU A 64 -3.21 26.98 -8.82
C GLU A 64 -1.73 27.22 -8.47
N ASN A 65 -1.36 27.04 -7.20
CA ASN A 65 0.00 27.28 -6.71
C ASN A 65 0.90 26.04 -6.69
N LEU A 66 0.41 24.88 -7.12
CA LEU A 66 1.26 23.69 -7.24
C LEU A 66 2.36 23.93 -8.29
N PRO A 67 3.64 23.56 -8.00
CA PRO A 67 4.74 23.71 -8.95
C PRO A 67 4.67 22.73 -10.15
N TYR A 68 3.61 21.93 -10.23
CA TYR A 68 3.36 20.95 -11.29
C TYR A 68 1.85 20.75 -11.49
N GLU A 69 1.48 20.29 -12.66
CA GLU A 69 0.10 19.88 -12.95
C GLU A 69 -0.18 18.48 -12.39
N LEU A 70 -1.38 18.29 -11.85
CA LEU A 70 -1.85 16.95 -11.51
C LEU A 70 -1.96 16.08 -12.77
N THR A 71 -1.60 14.81 -12.63
CA THR A 71 -1.84 13.82 -13.69
C THR A 71 -3.35 13.54 -13.82
N GLU A 72 -3.79 13.02 -14.97
CA GLU A 72 -5.20 12.69 -15.19
C GLU A 72 -5.73 11.70 -14.15
N GLY A 73 -4.91 10.72 -13.73
CA GLY A 73 -5.30 9.78 -12.66
C GLY A 73 -5.44 10.43 -11.28
N GLN A 74 -4.63 11.47 -10.98
CA GLN A 74 -4.76 12.24 -9.76
C GLN A 74 -6.01 13.14 -9.79
N LYS A 75 -6.26 13.84 -10.92
CA LYS A 75 -7.47 14.64 -11.11
C LYS A 75 -8.72 13.79 -10.95
N GLN A 76 -8.78 12.65 -11.64
CA GLN A 76 -9.90 11.73 -11.52
C GLN A 76 -10.12 11.26 -10.07
N ALA A 77 -9.05 10.93 -9.34
CA ALA A 77 -9.15 10.52 -7.94
C ALA A 77 -9.68 11.65 -7.04
N VAL A 78 -9.27 12.90 -7.29
CA VAL A 78 -9.77 14.08 -6.57
C VAL A 78 -11.25 14.31 -6.89
N ASP A 79 -11.66 14.21 -8.15
CA ASP A 79 -13.06 14.38 -8.57
C ASP A 79 -13.97 13.31 -7.93
N GLU A 80 -13.50 12.05 -7.91
CA GLU A 80 -14.21 10.94 -7.27
C GLU A 80 -14.36 11.16 -5.75
N ILE A 81 -13.31 11.66 -5.06
CA ILE A 81 -13.36 12.00 -3.64
C ILE A 81 -14.36 13.15 -3.41
N ALA A 82 -14.28 14.22 -4.20
CA ALA A 82 -15.17 15.37 -4.08
C ALA A 82 -16.64 14.97 -4.27
N ALA A 83 -16.93 14.09 -5.23
CA ALA A 83 -18.26 13.54 -5.44
C ALA A 83 -18.76 12.74 -4.24
N ASP A 84 -17.89 11.87 -3.67
CA ASP A 84 -18.26 11.04 -2.52
C ASP A 84 -18.55 11.88 -1.27
N VAL A 85 -17.65 12.81 -0.90
CA VAL A 85 -17.81 13.60 0.33
C VAL A 85 -18.95 14.62 0.25
N SER A 86 -19.41 14.95 -0.97
CA SER A 86 -20.59 15.81 -1.19
C SER A 86 -21.91 15.04 -1.28
N SER A 87 -21.88 13.70 -1.31
CA SER A 87 -23.05 12.86 -1.53
C SER A 87 -24.03 12.78 -0.36
N GLY A 88 -23.63 13.20 0.83
CA GLY A 88 -24.38 13.01 2.09
C GLY A 88 -24.21 11.63 2.72
N PHE A 89 -23.35 10.79 2.17
CA PHE A 89 -23.01 9.45 2.70
C PHE A 89 -21.53 9.39 3.07
N VAL A 90 -21.19 8.44 3.97
CA VAL A 90 -19.80 8.25 4.40
C VAL A 90 -18.96 7.71 3.23
N MET A 91 -17.93 8.45 2.85
CA MET A 91 -16.93 7.96 1.91
C MET A 91 -16.03 6.92 2.59
N ASN A 92 -15.85 5.78 1.92
CA ASN A 92 -14.81 4.78 2.23
C ASN A 92 -14.07 4.45 0.94
N ARG A 93 -12.92 5.09 0.69
CA ARG A 93 -12.21 4.98 -0.59
C ARG A 93 -10.77 4.55 -0.42
N LEU A 94 -10.32 3.63 -1.28
CA LEU A 94 -8.93 3.22 -1.44
C LEU A 94 -8.31 3.93 -2.65
N ILE A 95 -7.25 4.69 -2.42
CA ILE A 95 -6.37 5.16 -3.49
C ILE A 95 -5.26 4.15 -3.67
N GLN A 96 -5.22 3.56 -4.84
CA GLN A 96 -4.18 2.64 -5.26
C GLN A 96 -3.32 3.28 -6.35
N GLY A 97 -2.02 3.18 -6.21
CA GLY A 97 -1.08 3.70 -7.21
C GLY A 97 0.34 3.27 -6.88
N ASP A 98 1.17 3.24 -7.89
CA ASP A 98 2.56 2.85 -7.75
C ASP A 98 3.33 3.75 -6.76
N VAL A 99 4.50 3.29 -6.32
CA VAL A 99 5.39 4.10 -5.49
C VAL A 99 5.75 5.38 -6.26
N GLY A 100 5.47 6.53 -5.63
CA GLY A 100 5.73 7.84 -6.23
C GLY A 100 4.73 8.28 -7.31
N SER A 101 3.56 7.64 -7.43
CA SER A 101 2.46 8.12 -8.29
C SER A 101 1.80 9.42 -7.78
N GLY A 102 2.20 9.92 -6.60
CA GLY A 102 1.68 11.14 -5.99
C GLY A 102 0.36 10.96 -5.26
N LYS A 103 0.15 9.84 -4.57
CA LYS A 103 -1.02 9.62 -3.69
C LYS A 103 -1.14 10.67 -2.60
N THR A 104 0.00 11.14 -2.09
CA THR A 104 0.07 12.11 -0.98
C THR A 104 -0.62 13.42 -1.32
N ILE A 105 -0.45 13.98 -2.54
CA ILE A 105 -1.13 15.22 -2.93
C ILE A 105 -2.66 15.05 -2.97
N VAL A 106 -3.16 13.88 -3.39
CA VAL A 106 -4.60 13.59 -3.39
C VAL A 106 -5.13 13.52 -1.95
N ALA A 107 -4.36 12.92 -1.02
CA ALA A 107 -4.70 12.91 0.40
C ALA A 107 -4.69 14.31 1.03
N GLN A 108 -3.72 15.16 0.66
CA GLN A 108 -3.63 16.54 1.10
C GLN A 108 -4.85 17.35 0.64
N ILE A 109 -5.27 17.19 -0.62
CA ILE A 109 -6.49 17.83 -1.14
C ILE A 109 -7.72 17.33 -0.38
N ALA A 110 -7.86 16.02 -0.12
CA ALA A 110 -8.97 15.46 0.62
C ALA A 110 -9.06 16.01 2.06
N LEU A 111 -7.93 16.14 2.75
CA LEU A 111 -7.86 16.74 4.08
C LEU A 111 -8.24 18.24 4.04
N LEU A 112 -7.76 18.96 3.01
CA LEU A 112 -8.03 20.39 2.86
C LEU A 112 -9.52 20.66 2.61
N ILE A 113 -10.22 19.78 1.87
CA ILE A 113 -11.68 19.88 1.68
C ILE A 113 -12.42 19.87 3.03
N ALA A 114 -12.01 19.03 3.98
CA ALA A 114 -12.61 18.99 5.30
C ALA A 114 -12.29 20.25 6.13
N VAL A 115 -11.03 20.67 6.10
CA VAL A 115 -10.55 21.83 6.87
C VAL A 115 -11.16 23.13 6.39
N GLU A 116 -11.36 23.28 5.09
CA GLU A 116 -11.99 24.48 4.50
C GLU A 116 -13.42 24.68 4.96
N GLN A 117 -14.12 23.60 5.31
CA GLN A 117 -15.47 23.63 5.87
C GLN A 117 -15.49 23.80 7.41
N GLY A 118 -14.31 23.98 8.04
CA GLY A 118 -14.17 24.20 9.47
C GLY A 118 -14.03 22.94 10.33
N HIS A 119 -13.85 21.78 9.71
CA HIS A 119 -13.67 20.49 10.36
C HIS A 119 -12.21 20.12 10.49
N GLN A 120 -11.91 19.07 11.28
CA GLN A 120 -10.56 18.53 11.43
C GLN A 120 -10.32 17.35 10.47
N GLY A 121 -9.07 17.22 10.02
CA GLY A 121 -8.56 16.07 9.30
C GLY A 121 -7.42 15.39 10.05
N ALA A 122 -7.25 14.09 9.86
CA ALA A 122 -6.12 13.37 10.44
C ALA A 122 -5.52 12.35 9.46
N ILE A 123 -4.19 12.26 9.44
CA ILE A 123 -3.48 11.25 8.65
C ILE A 123 -2.61 10.37 9.53
N MET A 124 -2.84 9.07 9.46
CA MET A 124 -2.07 8.06 10.17
C MET A 124 -1.10 7.36 9.23
N VAL A 125 0.17 7.32 9.65
CA VAL A 125 1.26 6.69 8.92
C VAL A 125 1.98 5.64 9.78
N PRO A 126 2.67 4.66 9.17
CA PRO A 126 3.20 3.51 9.91
C PRO A 126 4.41 3.81 10.79
N THR A 127 5.18 4.87 10.51
CA THR A 127 6.41 5.17 11.25
C THR A 127 6.54 6.65 11.61
N GLU A 128 7.32 6.93 12.65
CA GLU A 128 7.56 8.29 13.14
C GLU A 128 8.32 9.14 12.13
N VAL A 129 9.35 8.58 11.49
CA VAL A 129 10.13 9.29 10.45
C VAL A 129 9.22 9.69 9.28
N LEU A 130 8.29 8.82 8.88
CA LEU A 130 7.33 9.16 7.83
C LEU A 130 6.33 10.22 8.31
N ALA A 131 5.92 10.17 9.59
CA ALA A 131 5.06 11.20 10.18
C ALA A 131 5.75 12.58 10.18
N GLU A 132 7.02 12.64 10.53
CA GLU A 132 7.83 13.86 10.50
C GLU A 132 7.97 14.41 9.07
N GLN A 133 8.29 13.57 8.09
CA GLN A 133 8.36 13.97 6.68
C GLN A 133 7.03 14.49 6.14
N HIS A 134 5.92 13.82 6.46
CA HIS A 134 4.59 14.32 6.07
C HIS A 134 4.25 15.63 6.78
N TYR A 135 4.59 15.74 8.07
CA TYR A 135 4.35 16.97 8.83
C TYR A 135 5.09 18.16 8.19
N GLU A 136 6.39 18.03 7.90
CA GLU A 136 7.17 19.06 7.23
C GLU A 136 6.57 19.45 5.87
N THR A 137 6.28 18.46 5.02
CA THR A 137 5.69 18.69 3.70
C THR A 137 4.30 19.34 3.80
N PHE A 138 3.51 18.98 4.81
CA PHE A 138 2.17 19.54 5.01
C PHE A 138 2.26 20.98 5.54
N CYS A 139 3.19 21.28 6.44
CA CYS A 139 3.45 22.64 6.88
C CYS A 139 3.86 23.53 5.70
N GLU A 140 4.84 23.13 4.89
CA GLU A 140 5.26 23.88 3.70
C GLU A 140 4.11 24.15 2.74
N MET A 141 3.23 23.19 2.53
CA MET A 141 2.11 23.30 1.59
C MET A 141 0.95 24.14 2.16
N PHE A 142 0.67 24.03 3.44
CA PHE A 142 -0.54 24.55 4.06
C PHE A 142 -0.34 25.88 4.81
N ASP A 143 0.89 26.23 5.21
CA ASP A 143 1.20 27.51 5.84
C ASP A 143 0.69 28.73 5.02
N PRO A 144 0.88 28.76 3.68
CA PRO A 144 0.35 29.87 2.86
C PRO A 144 -1.20 29.97 2.89
N LEU A 145 -1.88 28.88 3.20
CA LEU A 145 -3.34 28.78 3.28
C LEU A 145 -3.86 28.98 4.71
N GLN A 146 -2.97 29.26 5.66
CA GLN A 146 -3.30 29.44 7.08
C GLN A 146 -4.04 28.21 7.67
N VAL A 147 -3.57 27.01 7.34
CA VAL A 147 -4.05 25.74 7.90
C VAL A 147 -3.01 25.22 8.89
N ARG A 148 -3.45 24.99 10.11
CA ARG A 148 -2.57 24.59 11.23
C ARG A 148 -2.39 23.09 11.25
N VAL A 149 -1.14 22.66 11.05
CA VAL A 149 -0.77 21.24 11.07
C VAL A 149 -0.12 20.89 12.40
N GLY A 150 -0.50 19.77 13.01
CA GLY A 150 0.07 19.24 14.24
C GLY A 150 0.68 17.86 14.03
N LEU A 151 1.73 17.54 14.80
CA LEU A 151 2.40 16.22 14.80
C LEU A 151 2.15 15.52 16.13
N LEU A 152 1.71 14.23 16.08
CA LEU A 152 1.55 13.41 17.28
C LEU A 152 2.16 12.00 17.06
N THR A 153 3.31 11.72 17.70
CA THR A 153 4.04 10.45 17.60
C THR A 153 4.30 9.81 18.95
N GLY A 154 4.73 8.54 18.93
CA GLY A 154 5.02 7.75 20.11
C GLY A 154 6.27 8.21 20.87
N SER A 155 7.28 8.78 20.20
CA SER A 155 8.55 9.24 20.78
C SER A 155 8.49 10.60 21.48
N MET A 156 7.47 11.41 21.23
CA MET A 156 7.30 12.72 21.87
C MET A 156 7.29 12.61 23.39
N THR A 157 7.79 13.63 24.08
CA THR A 157 7.74 13.69 25.54
C THR A 157 6.31 13.71 26.05
N ALA A 158 6.07 13.23 27.27
CA ALA A 158 4.73 13.19 27.87
C ALA A 158 4.10 14.59 28.00
N ALA A 159 4.92 15.64 28.16
CA ALA A 159 4.44 17.03 28.21
C ALA A 159 3.99 17.48 26.82
N ALA A 160 4.81 17.30 25.78
CA ALA A 160 4.47 17.67 24.40
C ALA A 160 3.24 16.91 23.89
N LYS A 161 3.11 15.61 24.22
CA LYS A 161 1.91 14.84 23.87
C LYS A 161 0.65 15.42 24.51
N ARG A 162 0.69 15.75 25.79
CA ARG A 162 -0.48 16.32 26.49
C ARG A 162 -0.86 17.67 25.91
N ASP A 163 0.12 18.51 25.61
CA ASP A 163 -0.11 19.81 24.97
C ASP A 163 -0.76 19.66 23.60
N MET A 164 -0.21 18.82 22.74
CA MET A 164 -0.77 18.52 21.42
C MET A 164 -2.20 17.93 21.52
N GLN A 165 -2.43 17.00 22.44
CA GLN A 165 -3.75 16.42 22.68
C GLN A 165 -4.77 17.49 23.10
N ALA A 166 -4.37 18.44 23.95
CA ALA A 166 -5.22 19.56 24.35
C ALA A 166 -5.56 20.49 23.17
N GLN A 167 -4.57 20.81 22.33
CA GLN A 167 -4.77 21.63 21.13
C GLN A 167 -5.70 20.95 20.11
N ILE A 168 -5.57 19.62 19.92
CA ILE A 168 -6.46 18.84 19.06
C ILE A 168 -7.89 18.89 19.59
N ALA A 169 -8.08 18.64 20.87
CA ALA A 169 -9.40 18.67 21.51
C ALA A 169 -10.04 20.07 21.52
N ALA A 170 -9.25 21.13 21.61
CA ALA A 170 -9.72 22.52 21.48
C ALA A 170 -10.07 22.90 20.03
N GLY A 171 -9.61 22.16 19.02
CA GLY A 171 -9.74 22.50 17.60
C GLY A 171 -8.79 23.59 17.17
N GLU A 172 -7.65 23.73 17.87
CA GLU A 172 -6.58 24.66 17.51
C GLU A 172 -5.69 24.09 16.38
N ILE A 173 -5.76 22.79 16.12
CA ILE A 173 -5.09 22.08 15.03
C ILE A 173 -6.15 21.65 14.03
N ASP A 174 -5.92 21.97 12.75
CA ASP A 174 -6.82 21.67 11.64
C ASP A 174 -6.52 20.29 11.02
N ILE A 175 -5.23 19.97 10.84
CA ILE A 175 -4.77 18.66 10.33
C ILE A 175 -3.77 18.05 11.31
N VAL A 176 -4.01 16.81 11.71
CA VAL A 176 -3.10 16.06 12.58
C VAL A 176 -2.39 14.97 11.79
N VAL A 177 -1.06 15.02 11.78
CA VAL A 177 -0.20 13.97 11.23
C VAL A 177 0.33 13.13 12.38
N GLY A 178 0.32 11.80 12.25
CA GLY A 178 0.91 10.98 13.32
C GLY A 178 0.92 9.49 13.01
N THR A 179 1.34 8.75 14.02
CA THR A 179 1.37 7.28 14.00
C THR A 179 0.15 6.70 14.73
N GLN A 180 0.24 5.45 15.18
CA GLN A 180 -0.80 4.83 16.03
C GLN A 180 -1.10 5.65 17.33
N ALA A 181 -0.31 6.66 17.66
CA ALA A 181 -0.60 7.57 18.75
C ALA A 181 -1.96 8.29 18.56
N LEU A 182 -2.40 8.52 17.31
CA LEU A 182 -3.65 9.21 16.96
C LEU A 182 -4.91 8.45 17.41
N ILE A 183 -4.84 7.13 17.54
CA ILE A 183 -5.98 6.29 17.91
C ILE A 183 -6.05 5.94 19.41
N GLN A 184 -5.09 6.41 20.21
CA GLN A 184 -5.09 6.18 21.65
C GLN A 184 -6.30 6.82 22.32
N ASP A 185 -6.83 6.22 23.39
CA ASP A 185 -8.05 6.67 24.08
C ASP A 185 -7.98 8.14 24.54
N LYS A 186 -6.80 8.59 24.90
CA LYS A 186 -6.55 9.96 25.40
C LYS A 186 -6.61 11.04 24.31
N VAL A 187 -6.65 10.65 23.04
CA VAL A 187 -6.77 11.60 21.92
C VAL A 187 -8.24 11.83 21.61
N GLU A 188 -8.71 13.01 21.84
CA GLU A 188 -10.06 13.45 21.51
C GLU A 188 -9.97 14.51 20.41
N TYR A 189 -10.83 14.41 19.42
CA TYR A 189 -10.94 15.38 18.34
C TYR A 189 -12.19 16.23 18.60
N LYS A 190 -12.09 17.53 18.33
CA LYS A 190 -13.25 18.41 18.45
C LYS A 190 -14.31 18.08 17.39
N ASP A 191 -13.87 17.88 16.15
CA ASP A 191 -14.78 17.67 15.02
C ASP A 191 -14.04 17.01 13.83
N LEU A 192 -13.78 15.72 13.91
CA LEU A 192 -13.01 14.94 12.93
C LEU A 192 -13.89 14.48 11.77
N ALA A 193 -13.74 15.11 10.60
CA ALA A 193 -14.54 14.81 9.41
C ALA A 193 -13.79 13.94 8.36
N MET A 194 -12.44 14.00 8.30
CA MET A 194 -11.66 13.27 7.32
C MET A 194 -10.53 12.49 7.97
N ILE A 195 -10.47 11.21 7.71
CA ILE A 195 -9.41 10.29 8.14
C ILE A 195 -8.67 9.77 6.92
N VAL A 196 -7.35 9.87 6.94
CA VAL A 196 -6.47 9.27 5.94
C VAL A 196 -5.58 8.23 6.62
N THR A 197 -5.41 7.06 5.99
CA THR A 197 -4.44 6.04 6.43
C THR A 197 -3.50 5.71 5.28
N ASP A 198 -2.19 5.81 5.51
CA ASP A 198 -1.19 5.43 4.52
C ASP A 198 -0.66 4.03 4.78
N GLU A 199 -0.34 3.29 3.72
CA GLU A 199 0.18 1.90 3.76
C GLU A 199 -0.73 0.95 4.55
N GLN A 200 -1.97 0.82 4.11
CA GLN A 200 -3.05 0.08 4.77
C GLN A 200 -2.65 -1.32 5.28
N HIS A 201 -1.83 -2.05 4.53
CA HIS A 201 -1.42 -3.42 4.87
C HIS A 201 -0.65 -3.53 6.19
N ARG A 202 -0.21 -2.39 6.75
CA ARG A 202 0.49 -2.33 8.04
C ARG A 202 -0.44 -2.04 9.22
N PHE A 203 -1.71 -1.74 8.97
CA PHE A 203 -2.70 -1.48 10.00
C PHE A 203 -3.77 -2.58 10.02
N GLY A 204 -4.02 -3.15 11.20
CA GLY A 204 -5.09 -4.13 11.39
C GLY A 204 -6.49 -3.50 11.25
N VAL A 205 -7.49 -4.33 10.95
CA VAL A 205 -8.90 -3.91 10.86
C VAL A 205 -9.35 -3.17 12.13
N ARG A 206 -8.99 -3.68 13.32
CA ARG A 206 -9.31 -3.06 14.61
C ARG A 206 -8.75 -1.64 14.78
N GLN A 207 -7.58 -1.36 14.23
CA GLN A 207 -6.98 -0.02 14.32
C GLN A 207 -7.74 0.99 13.46
N ARG A 208 -8.21 0.59 12.29
CA ARG A 208 -9.07 1.42 11.43
C ARG A 208 -10.42 1.70 12.10
N GLU A 209 -11.04 0.68 12.68
CA GLU A 209 -12.29 0.85 13.43
C GLU A 209 -12.12 1.78 14.64
N SER A 210 -11.01 1.65 15.38
CA SER A 210 -10.67 2.54 16.48
C SER A 210 -10.46 3.96 16.00
N PHE A 211 -9.87 4.18 14.81
CA PHE A 211 -9.71 5.51 14.25
C PHE A 211 -11.03 6.08 13.77
N TYR A 212 -11.85 5.28 13.10
CA TYR A 212 -13.18 5.67 12.67
C TYR A 212 -14.07 6.08 13.86
N ALA A 213 -13.95 5.39 14.99
CA ALA A 213 -14.69 5.69 16.22
C ALA A 213 -14.29 7.01 16.90
N LYS A 214 -13.21 7.68 16.45
CA LYS A 214 -12.79 9.00 16.97
C LYS A 214 -13.62 10.16 16.42
N GLY A 215 -14.34 9.98 15.32
CA GLY A 215 -15.27 10.95 14.74
C GLY A 215 -16.72 10.47 14.81
N HIS A 216 -17.66 11.33 14.48
CA HIS A 216 -19.10 10.97 14.46
C HIS A 216 -19.46 10.30 13.16
N THR A 217 -19.07 10.23 12.14
CA THR A 217 -19.24 9.56 10.83
C THR A 217 -18.23 10.10 9.81
N PRO A 218 -16.93 10.06 10.17
CA PRO A 218 -15.91 10.67 9.35
C PRO A 218 -15.79 9.94 8.00
N HIS A 219 -15.40 10.67 6.97
CA HIS A 219 -14.96 10.08 5.71
C HIS A 219 -13.62 9.41 5.88
N MET A 220 -13.43 8.27 5.22
CA MET A 220 -12.17 7.51 5.29
C MET A 220 -11.53 7.37 3.92
N LEU A 221 -10.29 7.79 3.83
CA LEU A 221 -9.43 7.62 2.67
C LEU A 221 -8.26 6.70 3.05
N VAL A 222 -8.11 5.63 2.31
CA VAL A 222 -7.03 4.65 2.51
C VAL A 222 -6.07 4.74 1.35
N MET A 223 -4.77 4.75 1.61
CA MET A 223 -3.75 4.72 0.56
C MET A 223 -2.98 3.41 0.57
N SER A 224 -2.63 2.92 -0.61
CA SER A 224 -1.74 1.78 -0.78
C SER A 224 -0.73 2.02 -1.89
N ALA A 225 0.55 1.79 -1.59
CA ALA A 225 1.63 1.81 -2.57
C ALA A 225 1.87 0.42 -3.19
N THR A 226 1.17 -0.62 -2.72
CA THR A 226 1.19 -1.92 -3.39
C THR A 226 0.21 -1.91 -4.55
N PRO A 227 0.68 -2.00 -5.80
CA PRO A 227 -0.20 -2.24 -6.91
C PRO A 227 -0.75 -3.67 -6.77
N ILE A 228 -2.05 -3.76 -6.48
CA ILE A 228 -2.77 -5.03 -6.39
C ILE A 228 -3.61 -5.15 -7.66
N PRO A 229 -3.58 -6.27 -8.38
CA PRO A 229 -4.45 -6.47 -9.53
C PRO A 229 -5.90 -6.15 -9.17
N ARG A 230 -6.60 -5.44 -10.05
CA ARG A 230 -7.97 -4.94 -9.77
C ARG A 230 -8.93 -6.04 -9.34
N THR A 231 -8.79 -7.23 -9.91
CA THR A 231 -9.57 -8.42 -9.56
C THR A 231 -9.36 -8.84 -8.11
N LEU A 232 -8.12 -8.80 -7.65
CA LEU A 232 -7.76 -9.15 -6.27
C LEU A 232 -8.12 -8.01 -5.30
N ALA A 233 -7.98 -6.76 -5.71
CA ALA A 233 -8.36 -5.61 -4.91
C ALA A 233 -9.86 -5.61 -4.55
N ILE A 234 -10.73 -6.06 -5.46
CA ILE A 234 -12.16 -6.22 -5.20
C ILE A 234 -12.43 -7.25 -4.09
N ILE A 235 -11.62 -8.30 -4.01
CA ILE A 235 -11.76 -9.33 -2.96
C ILE A 235 -11.24 -8.83 -1.62
N LEU A 236 -10.04 -8.26 -1.62
CA LEU A 236 -9.37 -7.83 -0.40
C LEU A 236 -10.00 -6.57 0.21
N TYR A 237 -10.59 -5.73 -0.63
CA TYR A 237 -11.09 -4.41 -0.26
C TYR A 237 -12.48 -4.13 -0.82
N GLY A 238 -13.29 -5.15 -1.06
CA GLY A 238 -14.60 -5.03 -1.71
C GLY A 238 -15.60 -4.12 -0.98
N GLU A 239 -15.28 -3.76 0.25
CA GLU A 239 -16.00 -2.76 1.04
C GLU A 239 -15.61 -1.31 0.72
N LEU A 240 -14.50 -1.09 -0.02
CA LEU A 240 -13.99 0.23 -0.38
C LEU A 240 -14.28 0.54 -1.85
N ASP A 241 -14.52 1.80 -2.16
CA ASP A 241 -14.42 2.31 -3.52
C ASP A 241 -12.95 2.44 -3.91
N ILE A 242 -12.62 2.14 -5.15
CA ILE A 242 -11.21 2.08 -5.57
C ILE A 242 -10.95 3.12 -6.65
N SER A 243 -10.03 4.05 -6.35
CA SER A 243 -9.42 4.95 -7.32
C SER A 243 -8.01 4.49 -7.65
N VAL A 244 -7.69 4.35 -8.94
CA VAL A 244 -6.39 3.89 -9.39
C VAL A 244 -5.63 5.03 -10.07
N ILE A 245 -4.51 5.46 -9.46
CA ILE A 245 -3.62 6.45 -10.04
C ILE A 245 -2.60 5.72 -10.92
N LYS A 246 -2.79 5.79 -12.24
CA LYS A 246 -1.88 5.20 -13.22
C LYS A 246 -0.79 6.20 -13.63
N GLY A 247 0.40 5.64 -13.88
CA GLY A 247 1.54 6.41 -14.38
C GLY A 247 2.30 7.18 -13.29
N LEU A 248 3.37 7.79 -13.70
CA LEU A 248 4.24 8.62 -12.86
C LEU A 248 4.06 10.10 -13.24
N PRO A 249 4.27 11.03 -12.30
CA PRO A 249 4.30 12.47 -12.59
C PRO A 249 5.29 12.82 -13.70
N LYS A 250 4.99 13.88 -14.47
CA LYS A 250 5.85 14.39 -15.55
C LYS A 250 7.25 14.73 -14.99
N GLY A 251 8.29 14.43 -15.78
CA GLY A 251 9.68 14.74 -15.42
C GLY A 251 10.42 13.65 -14.65
N ARG A 252 9.78 12.56 -14.28
CA ARG A 252 10.42 11.44 -13.61
C ARG A 252 11.06 10.50 -14.64
N LEU A 253 12.37 10.21 -14.47
CA LEU A 253 13.09 9.29 -15.33
C LEU A 253 12.74 7.83 -14.97
N PRO A 254 12.53 6.94 -15.96
CA PRO A 254 12.37 5.52 -15.71
C PRO A 254 13.61 4.95 -15.03
N ILE A 255 13.41 4.09 -14.03
CA ILE A 255 14.51 3.39 -13.36
C ILE A 255 15.08 2.36 -14.35
N GLN A 256 16.40 2.36 -14.51
CA GLN A 256 17.12 1.36 -15.31
C GLN A 256 17.33 0.11 -14.45
N ASN A 257 16.83 -1.01 -14.93
CA ASN A 257 16.86 -2.27 -14.19
C ASN A 257 17.79 -3.26 -14.88
N CYS A 258 18.53 -4.06 -14.10
CA CYS A 258 19.28 -5.20 -14.62
C CYS A 258 19.17 -6.40 -13.68
N VAL A 259 19.15 -7.61 -14.28
CA VAL A 259 19.17 -8.89 -13.58
C VAL A 259 20.48 -9.58 -13.89
N VAL A 260 21.31 -9.80 -12.87
CA VAL A 260 22.68 -10.30 -13.01
C VAL A 260 22.94 -11.46 -12.03
N ASP A 261 23.96 -12.25 -12.28
CA ASP A 261 24.43 -13.27 -11.35
C ASP A 261 25.57 -12.75 -10.44
N THR A 262 25.95 -13.55 -9.46
CA THR A 262 26.98 -13.20 -8.46
C THR A 262 28.35 -12.90 -9.06
N GLY A 263 28.67 -13.38 -10.27
CA GLY A 263 29.90 -13.02 -10.97
C GLY A 263 29.98 -11.54 -11.35
N TYR A 264 28.85 -10.84 -11.34
CA TYR A 264 28.77 -9.42 -11.65
C TYR A 264 28.96 -8.50 -10.43
N ARG A 265 29.14 -9.05 -9.22
CA ARG A 265 29.33 -8.26 -7.98
C ARG A 265 30.43 -7.22 -8.07
N PRO A 266 31.65 -7.55 -8.53
CA PRO A 266 32.72 -6.55 -8.58
C PRO A 266 32.41 -5.36 -9.49
N GLN A 267 31.64 -5.60 -10.58
CA GLN A 267 31.18 -4.52 -11.47
C GLN A 267 30.11 -3.67 -10.80
N SER A 268 29.17 -4.30 -10.06
CA SER A 268 28.13 -3.62 -9.32
C SER A 268 28.71 -2.72 -8.22
N TYR A 269 29.74 -3.19 -7.49
CA TYR A 269 30.41 -2.39 -6.47
C TYR A 269 31.11 -1.17 -7.06
N ARG A 270 31.86 -1.36 -8.16
CA ARG A 270 32.49 -0.21 -8.87
C ARG A 270 31.47 0.75 -9.45
N PHE A 271 30.29 0.27 -9.82
CA PHE A 271 29.21 1.13 -10.27
C PHE A 271 28.66 1.98 -9.11
N ILE A 272 28.41 1.38 -7.93
CA ILE A 272 28.00 2.10 -6.73
C ILE A 272 29.06 3.14 -6.35
N GLU A 273 30.35 2.79 -6.35
CA GLU A 273 31.44 3.74 -6.08
C GLU A 273 31.39 4.97 -6.98
N LYS A 274 31.21 4.76 -8.29
CA LYS A 274 31.08 5.86 -9.26
C LYS A 274 29.89 6.76 -9.00
N GLU A 275 28.76 6.19 -8.58
CA GLU A 275 27.57 7.00 -8.23
C GLU A 275 27.79 7.77 -6.93
N VAL A 276 28.46 7.16 -5.93
CA VAL A 276 28.85 7.85 -4.69
C VAL A 276 29.86 8.96 -4.97
N GLU A 277 30.83 8.78 -5.85
CA GLU A 277 31.77 9.82 -6.27
C GLU A 277 31.06 11.02 -6.93
N LYS A 278 29.90 10.82 -7.54
CA LYS A 278 29.04 11.90 -8.07
C LYS A 278 28.22 12.60 -6.97
N GLY A 279 28.33 12.14 -5.72
CA GLY A 279 27.57 12.66 -4.59
C GLY A 279 26.22 11.95 -4.36
N HIS A 280 25.93 10.85 -5.06
CA HIS A 280 24.71 10.08 -4.87
C HIS A 280 24.86 9.04 -3.74
N GLN A 281 23.74 8.45 -3.34
CA GLN A 281 23.67 7.43 -2.30
C GLN A 281 23.11 6.11 -2.87
N ALA A 282 23.41 5.01 -2.16
CA ALA A 282 22.97 3.68 -2.59
C ALA A 282 22.36 2.87 -1.43
N TYR A 283 21.37 2.05 -1.78
CA TYR A 283 20.84 0.99 -0.93
C TYR A 283 21.40 -0.35 -1.39
N VAL A 284 21.79 -1.20 -0.44
CA VAL A 284 22.10 -2.61 -0.68
C VAL A 284 21.21 -3.45 0.24
N ILE A 285 20.34 -4.25 -0.35
CA ILE A 285 19.35 -5.05 0.38
C ILE A 285 19.77 -6.51 0.40
N CYS A 286 19.86 -7.07 1.60
CA CYS A 286 20.11 -8.50 1.82
C CYS A 286 18.80 -9.20 2.23
N PRO A 287 18.55 -10.44 1.79
CA PRO A 287 17.35 -11.18 2.19
C PRO A 287 17.43 -11.56 3.67
N MET A 288 16.26 -11.69 4.29
CA MET A 288 16.13 -12.29 5.61
C MET A 288 16.44 -13.80 5.54
N VAL A 289 17.09 -14.33 6.56
CA VAL A 289 17.37 -15.77 6.68
C VAL A 289 16.37 -16.36 7.69
N GLU A 290 15.56 -17.30 7.25
CA GLU A 290 14.41 -17.86 8.01
C GLU A 290 14.78 -18.58 9.31
N GLU A 291 16.05 -18.94 9.56
CA GLU A 291 16.43 -19.84 10.66
C GLU A 291 16.59 -19.19 12.04
N SER A 292 16.87 -17.92 12.15
CA SER A 292 16.78 -17.12 13.39
C SER A 292 17.02 -15.62 13.13
N GLU A 293 16.36 -14.75 13.90
CA GLU A 293 16.63 -13.29 13.87
C GLU A 293 18.11 -12.94 14.20
N ASN A 294 18.86 -13.83 14.88
CA ASN A 294 20.27 -13.64 15.18
C ASN A 294 21.16 -13.78 13.93
N MET A 295 20.83 -14.75 13.08
CA MET A 295 21.58 -14.98 11.82
C MET A 295 21.36 -13.85 10.79
N GLU A 296 20.20 -13.19 10.81
CA GLU A 296 19.94 -12.03 9.94
C GLU A 296 20.89 -10.86 10.22
N ALA A 297 21.01 -10.49 11.48
CA ALA A 297 21.88 -9.39 11.89
C ALA A 297 23.35 -9.69 11.60
N GLU A 298 23.79 -10.92 11.81
CA GLU A 298 25.14 -11.37 11.49
C GLU A 298 25.38 -11.32 9.98
N ASN A 299 24.49 -11.89 9.16
CA ASN A 299 24.63 -11.92 7.70
C ASN A 299 24.71 -10.52 7.07
N VAL A 300 23.88 -9.56 7.53
CA VAL A 300 23.93 -8.19 7.01
C VAL A 300 25.20 -7.47 7.45
N THR A 301 25.65 -7.71 8.67
CA THR A 301 26.87 -7.14 9.21
C THR A 301 28.11 -7.69 8.50
N ASP A 302 28.16 -9.02 8.27
CA ASP A 302 29.24 -9.67 7.54
C ASP A 302 29.29 -9.21 6.08
N TYR A 303 28.12 -9.06 5.47
CA TYR A 303 28.02 -8.52 4.11
C TYR A 303 28.53 -7.07 4.03
N ALA A 304 28.16 -6.23 5.00
CA ALA A 304 28.65 -4.85 5.08
C ALA A 304 30.17 -4.81 5.32
N GLN A 305 30.71 -5.76 6.07
CA GLN A 305 32.16 -5.89 6.26
C GLN A 305 32.85 -6.25 4.92
N THR A 306 32.32 -7.21 4.19
CA THR A 306 32.81 -7.55 2.83
C THR A 306 32.79 -6.33 1.90
N LEU A 307 31.69 -5.53 1.93
CA LEU A 307 31.63 -4.30 1.15
C LEU A 307 32.70 -3.28 1.54
N ARG A 308 33.01 -3.14 2.84
CA ARG A 308 34.07 -2.23 3.32
C ARG A 308 35.46 -2.66 2.88
N GLU A 309 35.67 -3.97 2.68
CA GLU A 309 36.95 -4.54 2.21
C GLU A 309 37.09 -4.43 0.68
N GLU A 310 35.99 -4.55 -0.05
CA GLU A 310 35.97 -4.55 -1.52
C GLU A 310 35.84 -3.14 -2.13
N MET A 311 35.29 -2.17 -1.37
CA MET A 311 35.06 -0.80 -1.81
C MET A 311 36.09 0.18 -1.22
N SER A 312 36.18 1.37 -1.79
CA SER A 312 37.05 2.44 -1.32
C SER A 312 36.75 2.79 0.14
N THR A 313 37.83 2.92 0.96
CA THR A 313 37.74 3.34 2.37
C THR A 313 37.15 4.73 2.60
N LYS A 314 36.95 5.50 1.54
CA LYS A 314 36.31 6.83 1.59
C LYS A 314 34.78 6.72 1.64
N ILE A 315 34.21 5.57 1.30
CA ILE A 315 32.75 5.37 1.26
C ILE A 315 32.24 5.03 2.67
N ARG A 316 31.28 5.80 3.14
CA ARG A 316 30.67 5.64 4.46
C ARG A 316 29.55 4.62 4.37
N ILE A 317 29.82 3.39 4.82
CA ILE A 317 28.89 2.26 4.79
C ILE A 317 28.32 2.04 6.19
N GLU A 318 26.99 2.03 6.31
CA GLU A 318 26.28 1.76 7.55
C GLU A 318 25.30 0.61 7.40
N VAL A 319 24.93 -0.03 8.50
CA VAL A 319 24.04 -1.20 8.53
C VAL A 319 22.73 -0.84 9.22
N LEU A 320 21.60 -1.34 8.66
CA LEU A 320 20.28 -1.21 9.24
C LEU A 320 19.54 -2.56 9.23
N HIS A 321 19.16 -3.08 10.41
CA HIS A 321 18.45 -4.37 10.49
C HIS A 321 17.35 -4.38 11.56
N GLY A 322 16.46 -5.38 11.49
CA GLY A 322 15.26 -5.49 12.30
C GLY A 322 15.48 -5.43 13.81
N LYS A 323 16.61 -5.98 14.32
CA LYS A 323 16.93 -6.05 15.74
C LYS A 323 17.36 -4.76 16.41
N MET A 324 17.74 -3.75 15.64
CA MET A 324 18.12 -2.46 16.21
C MET A 324 16.94 -1.83 16.93
N LYS A 325 17.23 -1.14 18.04
CA LYS A 325 16.22 -0.36 18.76
C LYS A 325 15.66 0.75 17.85
N PRO A 326 14.38 1.11 18.00
CA PRO A 326 13.76 2.14 17.15
C PRO A 326 14.57 3.44 17.09
N ALA A 327 15.10 3.93 18.22
CA ALA A 327 15.93 5.13 18.27
C ALA A 327 17.20 5.02 17.41
N GLN A 328 17.86 3.86 17.40
CA GLN A 328 19.05 3.63 16.58
C GLN A 328 18.70 3.59 15.08
N LYS A 329 17.56 2.97 14.73
CA LYS A 329 17.06 2.95 13.34
C LYS A 329 16.80 4.37 12.84
N ASN A 330 16.13 5.18 13.65
CA ASN A 330 15.83 6.57 13.32
C ASN A 330 17.12 7.37 13.13
N GLU A 331 18.07 7.28 14.04
CA GLU A 331 19.38 7.96 13.94
C GLU A 331 20.13 7.60 12.65
N ILE A 332 20.19 6.31 12.30
CA ILE A 332 20.85 5.86 11.06
C ILE A 332 20.12 6.42 9.83
N MET A 333 18.79 6.40 9.84
CA MET A 333 18.00 6.92 8.74
C MET A 333 18.16 8.44 8.58
N GLU A 334 18.15 9.22 9.66
CA GLU A 334 18.42 10.65 9.63
C GLU A 334 19.81 10.96 9.05
N ARG A 335 20.83 10.21 9.48
CA ARG A 335 22.19 10.31 8.93
C ARG A 335 22.25 9.93 7.45
N PHE A 336 21.45 8.98 7.00
CA PHE A 336 21.38 8.63 5.59
C PHE A 336 20.64 9.71 4.78
N VAL A 337 19.51 10.22 5.26
CA VAL A 337 18.76 11.32 4.63
C VAL A 337 19.63 12.59 4.52
N SER A 338 20.40 12.93 5.56
CA SER A 338 21.31 14.09 5.56
C SER A 338 22.58 13.91 4.70
N GLY A 339 22.77 12.74 4.08
CA GLY A 339 23.97 12.45 3.28
C GLY A 339 25.22 12.16 4.09
N ALA A 340 25.10 11.90 5.40
CA ALA A 340 26.23 11.48 6.25
C ALA A 340 26.63 10.02 6.03
N ILE A 341 25.83 9.23 5.35
CA ILE A 341 26.04 7.83 4.94
C ILE A 341 25.90 7.75 3.43
N ASP A 342 26.83 7.09 2.74
CA ASP A 342 26.84 6.95 1.28
C ASP A 342 26.12 5.65 0.84
N VAL A 343 26.36 4.55 1.56
CA VAL A 343 25.78 3.24 1.27
C VAL A 343 25.10 2.70 2.52
N LEU A 344 23.81 2.41 2.41
CA LEU A 344 23.04 1.79 3.47
C LEU A 344 22.80 0.31 3.15
N VAL A 345 23.43 -0.58 3.91
CA VAL A 345 23.22 -2.03 3.82
C VAL A 345 22.10 -2.43 4.77
N SER A 346 21.04 -3.06 4.27
CA SER A 346 19.89 -3.35 5.11
C SER A 346 19.21 -4.67 4.76
N THR A 347 18.41 -5.19 5.69
CA THR A 347 17.36 -6.15 5.42
C THR A 347 16.12 -5.42 4.88
N THR A 348 15.00 -6.13 4.69
CA THR A 348 13.72 -5.59 4.18
C THR A 348 13.10 -4.45 5.01
N VAL A 349 13.71 -4.07 6.13
CA VAL A 349 13.24 -2.99 7.04
C VAL A 349 13.07 -1.63 6.32
N ILE A 350 13.74 -1.42 5.17
CA ILE A 350 13.63 -0.19 4.36
C ILE A 350 12.28 -0.09 3.60
N GLU A 351 11.40 -1.05 3.70
CA GLU A 351 10.07 -0.99 3.06
C GLU A 351 9.22 0.20 3.52
N VAL A 352 9.63 0.90 4.59
CA VAL A 352 8.88 1.99 5.17
C VAL A 352 9.23 3.33 4.52
N GLY A 353 8.35 3.84 3.77
CA GLY A 353 8.05 5.16 3.19
C GLY A 353 9.05 6.31 3.14
N ILE A 354 10.24 6.20 3.72
CA ILE A 354 11.22 7.29 3.82
C ILE A 354 11.69 7.72 2.43
N ASN A 355 11.61 9.02 2.18
CA ASN A 355 12.03 9.63 0.92
C ASN A 355 13.49 10.08 1.00
N VAL A 356 14.36 9.48 0.17
CA VAL A 356 15.76 9.91 0.01
C VAL A 356 16.00 10.21 -1.47
N PRO A 357 15.76 11.47 -1.91
CA PRO A 357 15.85 11.83 -3.33
C PRO A 357 17.24 11.60 -3.93
N ASN A 358 18.29 11.67 -3.10
CA ASN A 358 19.68 11.49 -3.51
C ASN A 358 20.12 10.02 -3.66
N ALA A 359 19.27 9.05 -3.23
CA ALA A 359 19.55 7.62 -3.43
C ALA A 359 19.19 7.22 -4.86
N THR A 360 20.20 6.96 -5.67
CA THR A 360 20.05 6.63 -7.09
C THR A 360 20.31 5.17 -7.41
N VAL A 361 20.91 4.39 -6.52
CA VAL A 361 21.20 2.99 -6.74
C VAL A 361 20.51 2.12 -5.70
N MET A 362 19.79 1.10 -6.18
CA MET A 362 19.25 0.00 -5.38
C MET A 362 19.89 -1.29 -5.85
N MET A 363 20.62 -1.98 -4.98
CA MET A 363 21.13 -3.32 -5.25
C MET A 363 20.42 -4.32 -4.32
N VAL A 364 19.89 -5.39 -4.87
CA VAL A 364 19.19 -6.43 -4.09
C VAL A 364 19.92 -7.75 -4.26
N GLU A 365 20.50 -8.25 -3.18
CA GLU A 365 21.19 -9.55 -3.14
C GLU A 365 20.19 -10.70 -3.04
N ASN A 366 20.51 -11.83 -3.68
CA ASN A 366 19.66 -13.02 -3.72
C ASN A 366 18.20 -12.66 -4.05
N ALA A 367 17.99 -11.88 -5.10
CA ALA A 367 16.69 -11.32 -5.48
C ALA A 367 15.61 -12.39 -5.69
N GLU A 368 16.00 -13.62 -5.99
CA GLU A 368 15.09 -14.77 -6.11
C GLU A 368 14.35 -15.12 -4.80
N ARG A 369 14.86 -14.69 -3.65
CA ARG A 369 14.23 -14.93 -2.34
C ARG A 369 13.09 -13.95 -2.02
N PHE A 370 12.94 -12.91 -2.80
CA PHE A 370 11.91 -11.89 -2.62
C PHE A 370 10.74 -12.11 -3.58
N GLY A 371 9.56 -11.65 -3.20
CA GLY A 371 8.44 -11.51 -4.10
C GLY A 371 8.63 -10.41 -5.15
N LEU A 372 8.06 -10.57 -6.35
CA LEU A 372 8.15 -9.53 -7.37
C LEU A 372 7.53 -8.21 -6.90
N ALA A 373 6.39 -8.27 -6.21
CA ALA A 373 5.75 -7.08 -5.61
C ALA A 373 6.68 -6.41 -4.58
N GLN A 374 7.37 -7.19 -3.75
CA GLN A 374 8.34 -6.68 -2.77
C GLN A 374 9.56 -6.05 -3.45
N LEU A 375 10.12 -6.71 -4.47
CA LEU A 375 11.21 -6.15 -5.28
C LEU A 375 10.80 -4.84 -5.97
N HIS A 376 9.56 -4.77 -6.45
CA HIS A 376 9.01 -3.55 -7.02
C HIS A 376 8.91 -2.42 -5.99
N GLN A 377 8.47 -2.69 -4.78
CA GLN A 377 8.44 -1.71 -3.68
C GLN A 377 9.85 -1.21 -3.31
N LEU A 378 10.83 -2.13 -3.21
CA LEU A 378 12.24 -1.79 -2.97
C LEU A 378 12.77 -0.91 -4.11
N ARG A 379 12.54 -1.27 -5.36
CA ARG A 379 12.89 -0.46 -6.53
C ARG A 379 12.34 0.96 -6.44
N GLY A 380 11.11 1.12 -5.98
CA GLY A 380 10.46 2.42 -5.80
C GLY A 380 11.08 3.31 -4.71
N ARG A 381 12.07 2.83 -3.95
CA ARG A 381 12.84 3.65 -2.99
C ARG A 381 13.89 4.52 -3.66
N VAL A 382 14.27 4.22 -4.89
CA VAL A 382 15.13 5.07 -5.74
C VAL A 382 14.29 5.71 -6.86
N GLY A 383 14.88 6.62 -7.63
CA GLY A 383 14.17 7.33 -8.70
C GLY A 383 13.20 8.40 -8.19
N ARG A 384 13.48 8.99 -7.04
CA ARG A 384 12.65 10.05 -6.44
C ARG A 384 13.21 11.46 -6.66
N GLY A 385 14.46 11.56 -7.11
CA GLY A 385 15.12 12.80 -7.52
C GLY A 385 15.08 13.00 -9.03
N SER A 386 15.80 14.03 -9.51
CA SER A 386 15.97 14.34 -10.94
C SER A 386 17.06 13.51 -11.63
N ALA A 387 17.93 12.84 -10.87
CA ALA A 387 19.01 12.01 -11.39
C ALA A 387 18.50 10.64 -11.87
N GLN A 388 19.19 10.10 -12.89
CA GLN A 388 18.92 8.74 -13.35
C GLN A 388 19.17 7.75 -12.23
N SER A 389 18.24 6.82 -12.02
CA SER A 389 18.33 5.80 -10.98
C SER A 389 18.38 4.38 -11.56
N TYR A 390 18.98 3.49 -10.79
CA TYR A 390 19.34 2.15 -11.23
C TYR A 390 18.92 1.13 -10.17
N CYS A 391 18.44 -0.03 -10.63
CA CYS A 391 18.13 -1.15 -9.75
C CYS A 391 18.83 -2.42 -10.25
N ILE A 392 19.66 -3.02 -9.40
CA ILE A 392 20.45 -4.23 -9.70
C ILE A 392 19.86 -5.38 -8.91
N PHE A 393 19.27 -6.36 -9.60
CA PHE A 393 18.76 -7.59 -9.01
C PHE A 393 19.79 -8.71 -9.15
N MET A 394 20.47 -9.07 -8.07
CA MET A 394 21.51 -10.09 -8.02
C MET A 394 20.89 -11.47 -7.75
N MET A 395 21.09 -12.41 -8.66
CA MET A 395 20.68 -13.80 -8.47
C MET A 395 21.76 -14.58 -7.71
N GLY A 396 21.43 -15.05 -6.51
CA GLY A 396 22.32 -15.92 -5.73
C GLY A 396 22.36 -17.36 -6.27
N LYS A 397 21.22 -17.85 -6.76
CA LYS A 397 21.07 -19.15 -7.39
C LYS A 397 20.51 -19.00 -8.80
N PRO A 398 21.38 -18.82 -9.81
CA PRO A 398 20.91 -18.64 -11.18
C PRO A 398 20.25 -19.91 -11.70
N SER A 399 18.98 -19.82 -12.10
CA SER A 399 18.25 -20.83 -12.85
C SER A 399 17.47 -20.16 -13.99
N LYS A 400 17.00 -20.95 -14.94
CA LYS A 400 16.19 -20.42 -16.04
C LYS A 400 14.88 -19.83 -15.54
N GLU A 401 14.25 -20.48 -14.57
CA GLU A 401 13.01 -20.05 -13.94
C GLU A 401 13.21 -18.75 -13.14
N THR A 402 14.27 -18.68 -12.31
CA THR A 402 14.65 -17.47 -11.57
C THR A 402 14.85 -16.30 -12.51
N LYS A 403 15.61 -16.51 -13.60
CA LYS A 403 15.89 -15.46 -14.58
C LYS A 403 14.60 -14.99 -15.27
N GLN A 404 13.75 -15.88 -15.74
CA GLN A 404 12.47 -15.55 -16.36
C GLN A 404 11.58 -14.74 -15.41
N ARG A 405 11.50 -15.14 -14.15
CA ARG A 405 10.72 -14.43 -13.14
C ARG A 405 11.24 -13.01 -12.91
N LEU A 406 12.54 -12.83 -12.71
CA LEU A 406 13.12 -11.51 -12.45
C LEU A 406 13.15 -10.61 -13.71
N GLN A 407 13.15 -11.17 -14.91
CA GLN A 407 13.07 -10.42 -16.17
C GLN A 407 11.82 -9.56 -16.29
N VAL A 408 10.74 -9.90 -15.60
CA VAL A 408 9.53 -9.06 -15.51
C VAL A 408 9.88 -7.65 -14.98
N LEU A 409 10.75 -7.58 -13.96
CA LEU A 409 11.20 -6.32 -13.37
C LEU A 409 12.16 -5.54 -14.30
N GLU A 410 12.92 -6.24 -15.13
CA GLU A 410 13.81 -5.64 -16.12
C GLU A 410 13.02 -5.02 -17.29
N GLN A 411 11.93 -5.66 -17.69
CA GLN A 411 11.11 -5.27 -18.82
C GLN A 411 10.08 -4.18 -18.51
N SER A 412 9.66 -4.05 -17.24
CA SER A 412 8.60 -3.12 -16.87
C SER A 412 8.87 -2.39 -15.57
N ASN A 413 8.57 -1.09 -15.59
CA ASN A 413 8.48 -0.26 -14.39
C ASN A 413 7.04 -0.13 -13.86
N ASP A 414 6.04 -0.71 -14.55
CA ASP A 414 4.64 -0.70 -14.12
C ASP A 414 4.40 -1.74 -13.02
N GLY A 415 4.08 -1.27 -11.83
CA GLY A 415 3.84 -2.12 -10.68
C GLY A 415 2.59 -2.99 -10.80
N PHE A 416 1.55 -2.56 -11.53
CA PHE A 416 0.36 -3.37 -11.76
C PHE A 416 0.67 -4.57 -12.66
N LEU A 417 1.48 -4.35 -13.71
CA LEU A 417 1.94 -5.43 -14.59
C LEU A 417 2.82 -6.41 -13.80
N VAL A 418 3.76 -5.90 -12.99
CA VAL A 418 4.62 -6.74 -12.12
C VAL A 418 3.78 -7.58 -11.16
N ALA A 419 2.74 -6.99 -10.56
CA ALA A 419 1.86 -7.71 -9.64
C ALA A 419 1.00 -8.76 -10.36
N GLU A 420 0.53 -8.50 -11.59
CA GLU A 420 -0.18 -9.48 -12.40
C GLU A 420 0.72 -10.67 -12.78
N GLU A 421 1.97 -10.41 -13.15
CA GLU A 421 2.94 -11.46 -13.47
C GLU A 421 3.38 -12.25 -12.22
N ASP A 422 3.57 -11.58 -11.07
CA ASP A 422 3.85 -12.26 -9.79
C ASP A 422 2.71 -13.22 -9.43
N LEU A 423 1.47 -12.79 -9.65
CA LEU A 423 0.26 -13.57 -9.44
C LEU A 423 0.25 -14.84 -10.31
N LYS A 424 0.60 -14.73 -11.60
CA LYS A 424 0.64 -15.86 -12.53
C LYS A 424 1.75 -16.87 -12.20
N LEU A 425 2.89 -16.38 -11.70
CA LEU A 425 4.09 -17.20 -11.49
C LEU A 425 4.12 -17.94 -10.15
N ARG A 426 3.54 -17.39 -9.10
CA ARG A 426 3.61 -17.98 -7.75
C ARG A 426 2.58 -19.06 -7.49
N GLY A 427 1.45 -19.03 -8.19
CA GLY A 427 0.30 -19.85 -7.77
C GLY A 427 -0.23 -19.43 -6.39
N PRO A 428 -1.18 -20.19 -5.81
CA PRO A 428 -2.07 -19.75 -4.73
C PRO A 428 -1.45 -19.65 -3.32
N GLY A 429 -0.18 -19.98 -3.12
CA GLY A 429 0.32 -20.27 -1.76
C GLY A 429 0.88 -19.11 -0.94
N ASP A 430 1.50 -18.07 -1.56
CA ASP A 430 2.49 -17.28 -0.81
C ASP A 430 2.33 -15.75 -0.86
N LEU A 431 1.26 -15.19 -1.40
CA LEU A 431 1.30 -13.77 -1.80
C LEU A 431 1.10 -12.73 -0.70
N PHE A 432 0.56 -13.01 0.48
CA PHE A 432 0.29 -11.94 1.46
C PHE A 432 0.28 -12.33 2.91
N GLY A 433 0.72 -13.50 3.32
CA GLY A 433 0.48 -13.85 4.72
C GLY A 433 -1.02 -13.77 5.06
N ILE A 434 -1.90 -14.06 4.09
CA ILE A 434 -3.38 -14.04 4.21
C ILE A 434 -3.86 -14.93 5.36
N ARG A 435 -3.00 -15.76 5.91
CA ARG A 435 -3.22 -16.42 7.20
C ARG A 435 -3.44 -15.46 8.38
N GLN A 436 -3.24 -14.13 8.20
CA GLN A 436 -3.45 -13.13 9.27
C GLN A 436 -4.80 -12.39 9.20
N SER A 437 -5.53 -12.47 8.10
CA SER A 437 -6.89 -11.91 8.01
C SER A 437 -7.82 -13.01 7.51
N GLY A 438 -8.54 -13.66 8.44
CA GLY A 438 -9.57 -14.68 8.29
C GLY A 438 -9.57 -15.41 6.94
N ASP A 439 -9.24 -16.69 6.95
CA ASP A 439 -9.23 -17.53 5.76
C ASP A 439 -10.58 -17.41 5.03
N LEU A 440 -10.59 -16.78 3.85
CA LEU A 440 -11.72 -16.91 2.93
C LEU A 440 -11.74 -18.38 2.47
N ASN A 441 -12.51 -19.21 3.15
CA ASN A 441 -12.60 -20.65 2.92
C ASN A 441 -13.46 -20.95 1.68
N PHE A 442 -12.92 -20.69 0.47
CA PHE A 442 -13.50 -21.27 -0.72
C PHE A 442 -13.28 -22.78 -0.72
N LYS A 443 -14.31 -23.54 -1.10
CA LYS A 443 -14.25 -25.00 -1.13
C LYS A 443 -13.50 -25.54 -2.35
N LEU A 444 -13.64 -24.87 -3.49
CA LEU A 444 -13.09 -25.27 -4.78
C LEU A 444 -12.38 -24.13 -5.50
N ALA A 445 -12.82 -22.91 -5.27
CA ALA A 445 -12.32 -21.75 -5.97
C ALA A 445 -10.94 -21.34 -5.44
N ASP A 446 -10.05 -21.05 -6.36
CA ASP A 446 -8.74 -20.48 -6.09
C ASP A 446 -8.68 -19.09 -6.73
N ILE A 447 -8.49 -18.06 -5.92
CA ILE A 447 -8.51 -16.66 -6.36
C ILE A 447 -7.52 -16.39 -7.49
N TYR A 448 -6.42 -17.14 -7.51
CA TYR A 448 -5.31 -16.95 -8.40
C TYR A 448 -5.42 -17.78 -9.68
N GLN A 449 -5.67 -19.08 -9.53
CA GLN A 449 -5.81 -19.98 -10.69
C GLN A 449 -7.10 -19.69 -11.46
N ASP A 450 -8.15 -19.28 -10.76
CA ASP A 450 -9.47 -19.04 -11.31
C ASP A 450 -9.77 -17.53 -11.52
N ALA A 451 -8.75 -16.67 -11.62
CA ALA A 451 -8.89 -15.22 -11.77
C ALA A 451 -9.79 -14.80 -12.95
N ALA A 452 -9.77 -15.56 -14.04
CA ALA A 452 -10.65 -15.34 -15.19
C ALA A 452 -12.13 -15.60 -14.85
N ILE A 453 -12.41 -16.65 -14.07
CA ILE A 453 -13.75 -17.01 -13.61
C ILE A 453 -14.24 -15.97 -12.59
N LEU A 454 -13.35 -15.52 -11.70
CA LEU A 454 -13.64 -14.45 -10.75
C LEU A 454 -14.05 -13.16 -11.46
N LYS A 455 -13.33 -12.77 -12.50
CA LYS A 455 -13.69 -11.60 -13.31
C LYS A 455 -15.09 -11.73 -13.92
N GLN A 456 -15.42 -12.89 -14.50
CA GLN A 456 -16.75 -13.17 -15.04
C GLN A 456 -17.83 -13.14 -13.94
N ALA A 457 -17.56 -13.68 -12.77
CA ALA A 457 -18.48 -13.66 -11.63
C ALA A 457 -18.75 -12.24 -11.14
N ASN A 458 -17.70 -11.40 -11.08
CA ASN A 458 -17.83 -10.00 -10.70
C ASN A 458 -18.62 -9.18 -11.74
N GLU A 459 -18.35 -9.36 -13.03
CA GLU A 459 -19.12 -8.74 -14.12
C GLU A 459 -20.61 -9.15 -14.06
N ALA A 460 -20.87 -10.41 -13.79
CA ALA A 460 -22.24 -10.91 -13.64
C ALA A 460 -22.94 -10.34 -12.39
N ALA A 461 -22.23 -10.21 -11.28
CA ALA A 461 -22.76 -9.66 -10.03
C ALA A 461 -23.01 -8.16 -10.09
N ALA A 462 -22.23 -7.41 -10.89
CA ALA A 462 -22.35 -5.96 -11.04
C ALA A 462 -23.72 -5.52 -11.62
N GLY A 463 -24.42 -6.41 -12.29
CA GLY A 463 -25.78 -6.16 -12.83
C GLY A 463 -26.90 -6.27 -11.80
N PHE A 464 -26.61 -6.64 -10.53
CA PHE A 464 -27.63 -6.79 -9.50
C PHE A 464 -27.62 -5.59 -8.54
N GLU A 465 -28.77 -4.91 -8.46
CA GLU A 465 -29.00 -3.88 -7.45
C GLU A 465 -29.35 -4.52 -6.09
N ARG A 466 -29.26 -3.73 -5.02
CA ARG A 466 -29.61 -4.18 -3.66
C ARG A 466 -31.02 -4.74 -3.55
N THR A 467 -31.96 -4.10 -4.20
CA THR A 467 -33.36 -4.54 -4.24
C THR A 467 -33.49 -5.93 -4.82
N ASP A 468 -32.75 -6.23 -5.91
CA ASP A 468 -32.75 -7.53 -6.57
C ASP A 468 -32.17 -8.61 -5.65
N ILE A 469 -31.05 -8.30 -4.96
CA ILE A 469 -30.39 -9.22 -4.03
C ILE A 469 -31.33 -9.52 -2.85
N ILE A 470 -31.98 -8.51 -2.29
CA ILE A 470 -32.95 -8.65 -1.18
C ILE A 470 -34.14 -9.48 -1.61
N GLU A 471 -34.71 -9.23 -2.81
CA GLU A 471 -35.83 -9.99 -3.34
C GLU A 471 -35.44 -11.45 -3.59
N MET A 472 -34.27 -11.70 -4.18
CA MET A 472 -33.75 -13.04 -4.37
C MET A 472 -33.54 -13.77 -3.04
N CYS A 473 -33.02 -13.10 -2.03
CA CYS A 473 -32.84 -13.67 -0.69
C CYS A 473 -34.17 -13.96 0.01
N LYS A 474 -35.21 -13.15 -0.23
CA LYS A 474 -36.59 -13.43 0.25
C LYS A 474 -37.18 -14.64 -0.44
N LYS A 475 -36.95 -14.78 -1.75
CA LYS A 475 -37.50 -15.83 -2.57
C LYS A 475 -36.76 -17.16 -2.39
N TYR A 476 -35.45 -17.13 -2.17
CA TYR A 476 -34.59 -18.31 -2.09
C TYR A 476 -33.81 -18.35 -0.77
N ARG A 477 -34.39 -19.09 0.23
CA ARG A 477 -33.78 -19.21 1.55
C ARG A 477 -32.32 -19.69 1.53
N GLY A 478 -32.01 -20.70 0.70
CA GLY A 478 -30.66 -21.23 0.58
C GLY A 478 -29.64 -20.24 0.00
N LEU A 479 -30.08 -19.28 -0.82
CA LEU A 479 -29.22 -18.19 -1.31
C LEU A 479 -28.88 -17.24 -0.17
N ARG A 480 -29.85 -16.87 0.65
CA ARG A 480 -29.65 -16.00 1.81
C ARG A 480 -28.67 -16.63 2.79
N GLU A 481 -28.81 -17.91 3.11
CA GLU A 481 -27.92 -18.61 4.03
C GLU A 481 -26.46 -18.63 3.50
N LYS A 482 -26.28 -18.89 2.20
CA LYS A 482 -24.95 -18.88 1.55
C LYS A 482 -24.32 -17.49 1.52
N ILE A 483 -25.07 -16.43 1.20
CA ILE A 483 -24.56 -15.06 1.23
C ILE A 483 -24.19 -14.66 2.66
N GLN A 484 -24.99 -15.05 3.65
CA GLN A 484 -24.75 -14.75 5.04
C GLN A 484 -23.46 -15.41 5.57
N THR A 485 -23.17 -16.63 5.16
CA THR A 485 -21.89 -17.30 5.50
C THR A 485 -20.70 -16.46 5.08
N TYR A 486 -20.69 -15.93 3.85
CA TYR A 486 -19.58 -15.07 3.39
C TYR A 486 -19.54 -13.71 4.11
N THR A 487 -20.67 -13.12 4.47
CA THR A 487 -20.67 -11.86 5.25
C THR A 487 -20.17 -12.06 6.66
N ASP A 488 -20.48 -13.17 7.32
CA ASP A 488 -20.03 -13.48 8.66
C ASP A 488 -18.52 -13.81 8.70
N GLU A 489 -18.01 -14.53 7.69
CA GLU A 489 -16.57 -14.85 7.56
C GLU A 489 -15.69 -13.61 7.32
N ILE A 490 -16.21 -12.56 6.70
CA ILE A 490 -15.47 -11.31 6.42
C ILE A 490 -15.35 -10.44 7.69
N PHE A 491 -16.24 -10.61 8.66
CA PHE A 491 -16.23 -9.88 9.92
C PHE A 491 -15.42 -10.55 11.06
N LEU A 492 -14.91 -11.77 10.85
CA LEU A 492 -14.04 -12.48 11.79
C LEU A 492 -12.55 -12.27 11.44
#